data_f0c0089d9b40f0a6bb6647998edbb756
#
_entry.id   f0c0089d9b40f0a6bb6647998edbb756
#
_cell.length_a   1.000
_cell.length_b   1.000
_cell.length_c   1.000
_cell.angle_alpha   90.00
_cell.angle_beta   90.00
_cell.angle_gamma   90.00
#
_symmetry.space_group_name_H-M   'P 1'
#
loop_
_entity.id
_entity.type
_entity.pdbx_description
1 polymer ?
#
loop_
_entity_poly.entity_id
_entity_poly.type
_entity_poly.pdbx_seq_one_letter_code
_entity_poly.pdbx_strand_id
1 'polypeptide(L)'
;MMPLSLWKKSGRDCLLHGAGKQGIIDSILTKAGERMYIADLHIHSRYSMATSKDCTPEQLDLWARRKGIGILGTGDFTHPAWRDELKEKLIPAEEGLYVLKEEYRLEGENTFGSLVPRFVISGEISSIYKKNGKTRKVHSLLLLPGFNEAEQLSGKLEAVGNIHSDGRPILGLDCHDLLEMMLEIDPRAVYIPAHIWTPHFSLFGACSGFDTIEECFEDLTPHIHTLETGLSSDPSMIWSISALDRFQLISNSDAHSPAKLGREASLLDIELSFDGLSQALTSGNGLMGTIEFFPEEGKYYHDGHRKCGISFSPSEAEAYSGRCPVCGGKLTMGVSNRIKQLSDRGEGFVPPQGKPFESLVPLPEVIAACLGYSAASKKVQNQYFELLRGLGSEFDILREVPLEDIRKISHPMIAEGVSRLREGKVERIPGYDGEYGIIKLFDPDEISPGKKRKGL
;
A
#
# COMPACT_ATOMS: atom_id res chain seq x y z
N MET A 1 -48.60 29.50 35.22
CA MET A 1 -48.20 29.11 36.60
C MET A 1 -47.10 28.06 36.52
N MET A 2 -45.91 28.49 36.89
CA MET A 2 -44.83 27.83 37.56
C MET A 2 -44.15 26.61 36.96
N PRO A 3 -42.85 26.47 37.26
CA PRO A 3 -41.72 27.40 37.08
C PRO A 3 -40.49 26.72 36.41
N LEU A 4 -39.59 27.56 35.97
CA LEU A 4 -38.18 27.27 35.62
C LEU A 4 -37.40 26.74 36.84
N SER A 5 -36.53 25.74 36.65
CA SER A 5 -35.37 25.56 37.52
C SER A 5 -34.18 24.91 36.79
N LEU A 6 -33.13 25.71 36.68
CA LEU A 6 -31.73 25.44 36.96
C LEU A 6 -30.96 24.45 36.03
N TRP A 7 -30.34 25.02 35.06
CA TRP A 7 -29.10 24.52 34.47
C TRP A 7 -27.91 24.91 35.34
N LYS A 8 -27.28 23.95 35.98
CA LYS A 8 -25.94 24.11 36.55
C LYS A 8 -24.92 23.75 35.47
N LYS A 9 -24.13 24.75 35.10
CA LYS A 9 -22.83 24.56 34.41
C LYS A 9 -21.89 23.80 35.35
N SER A 10 -21.35 22.69 34.90
CA SER A 10 -20.09 22.15 35.40
C SER A 10 -19.17 21.97 34.22
N GLY A 11 -18.08 22.72 34.26
CA GLY A 11 -16.99 22.59 33.28
C GLY A 11 -16.39 21.19 33.32
N ARG A 12 -16.05 20.69 32.15
CA ARG A 12 -15.07 19.63 31.98
C ARG A 12 -14.15 20.06 30.87
N ASP A 13 -12.95 20.37 31.29
CA ASP A 13 -11.80 20.64 30.43
C ASP A 13 -11.47 19.40 29.59
N CYS A 14 -11.01 19.73 28.42
CA CYS A 14 -10.33 18.94 27.40
C CYS A 14 -9.55 17.74 27.91
N LEU A 15 -9.95 16.55 27.47
CA LEU A 15 -9.09 15.39 27.26
C LEU A 15 -9.60 14.67 26.01
N LEU A 16 -9.38 15.26 24.83
CA LEU A 16 -9.60 14.67 23.53
C LEU A 16 -8.26 14.23 22.94
N HIS A 17 -7.69 13.15 23.49
CA HIS A 17 -6.51 12.49 22.89
C HIS A 17 -6.48 10.98 23.10
N GLY A 18 -7.63 10.32 23.18
CA GLY A 18 -7.67 8.86 23.35
C GLY A 18 -8.91 8.13 22.81
N ALA A 19 -9.93 8.85 22.39
CA ALA A 19 -11.22 8.22 22.05
C ALA A 19 -11.39 7.90 20.54
N GLY A 20 -10.50 8.37 19.66
CA GLY A 20 -10.65 8.22 18.21
C GLY A 20 -10.30 6.81 17.68
N LYS A 21 -9.28 6.16 18.27
CA LYS A 21 -8.79 4.87 17.71
C LYS A 21 -9.60 3.65 18.16
N GLN A 22 -10.09 3.63 19.40
CA GLN A 22 -10.89 2.48 19.89
C GLN A 22 -12.27 2.40 19.24
N GLY A 23 -12.91 3.53 19.00
CA GLY A 23 -14.20 3.58 18.28
C GLY A 23 -14.11 3.23 16.79
N ILE A 24 -12.94 3.37 16.17
CA ILE A 24 -12.68 3.00 14.77
C ILE A 24 -12.47 1.49 14.67
N ILE A 25 -11.72 0.90 15.58
CA ILE A 25 -11.48 -0.56 15.63
C ILE A 25 -12.81 -1.31 15.88
N ASP A 26 -13.66 -0.81 16.79
CA ASP A 26 -14.96 -1.41 17.06
C ASP A 26 -15.96 -1.28 15.90
N SER A 27 -15.75 -0.33 14.96
CA SER A 27 -16.59 -0.20 13.76
C SER A 27 -16.15 -1.12 12.61
N ILE A 28 -14.92 -1.63 12.65
CA ILE A 28 -14.37 -2.57 11.65
C ILE A 28 -14.75 -4.02 11.99
N LEU A 29 -15.17 -4.31 13.24
CA LEU A 29 -15.72 -5.61 13.63
C LEU A 29 -17.14 -5.74 13.04
N THR A 30 -17.21 -6.32 11.85
CA THR A 30 -18.46 -6.58 11.13
C THR A 30 -19.44 -7.42 11.95
N LYS A 31 -20.72 -7.05 11.84
CA LYS A 31 -21.84 -7.92 12.27
C LYS A 31 -21.72 -9.25 11.55
N ALA A 32 -21.88 -10.35 12.28
CA ALA A 32 -21.78 -11.70 11.73
C ALA A 32 -22.59 -11.83 10.43
N GLY A 33 -21.89 -11.94 9.29
CA GLY A 33 -22.50 -12.14 7.97
C GLY A 33 -21.83 -11.44 6.79
N GLU A 34 -21.09 -10.35 6.99
CA GLU A 34 -20.47 -9.57 5.92
C GLU A 34 -18.96 -9.89 5.88
N ARG A 35 -18.47 -10.43 4.76
CA ARG A 35 -17.05 -10.74 4.57
C ARG A 35 -16.33 -9.52 4.01
N MET A 36 -15.54 -8.86 4.83
CA MET A 36 -14.58 -7.86 4.38
C MET A 36 -13.44 -8.56 3.63
N TYR A 37 -13.15 -8.10 2.42
CA TYR A 37 -12.04 -8.60 1.62
C TYR A 37 -10.83 -7.68 1.77
N ILE A 38 -9.65 -8.27 1.90
CA ILE A 38 -8.38 -7.57 1.77
C ILE A 38 -7.95 -7.68 0.31
N ALA A 39 -7.67 -6.56 -0.33
CA ALA A 39 -7.29 -6.47 -1.73
C ALA A 39 -5.89 -5.90 -1.89
N ASP A 40 -5.09 -6.53 -2.76
CA ASP A 40 -3.77 -6.07 -3.19
C ASP A 40 -3.74 -6.10 -4.73
N LEU A 41 -3.96 -4.94 -5.35
CA LEU A 41 -4.25 -4.83 -6.77
C LEU A 41 -3.03 -4.48 -7.62
N HIS A 42 -1.92 -4.07 -6.97
CA HIS A 42 -0.69 -3.65 -7.61
C HIS A 42 0.46 -4.56 -7.22
N ILE A 43 0.75 -5.49 -8.09
CA ILE A 43 1.83 -6.47 -7.95
C ILE A 43 2.55 -6.66 -9.28
N HIS A 44 3.67 -7.39 -9.26
CA HIS A 44 4.43 -7.74 -10.44
C HIS A 44 4.61 -9.24 -10.64
N SER A 45 4.63 -9.66 -11.89
CA SER A 45 4.91 -11.04 -12.27
C SER A 45 6.41 -11.30 -12.44
N ARG A 46 6.77 -12.56 -12.63
CA ARG A 46 8.15 -12.98 -12.95
C ARG A 46 8.72 -12.40 -14.25
N TYR A 47 7.89 -11.75 -15.05
CA TYR A 47 8.28 -11.09 -16.31
C TYR A 47 8.67 -9.63 -16.12
N SER A 48 8.41 -9.04 -14.97
CA SER A 48 8.88 -7.70 -14.64
C SER A 48 10.34 -7.68 -14.18
N MET A 49 11.05 -6.61 -14.57
CA MET A 49 12.42 -6.37 -14.18
C MET A 49 12.55 -6.28 -12.65
N ALA A 50 13.63 -6.84 -12.10
CA ALA A 50 13.94 -6.87 -10.68
C ALA A 50 12.90 -7.64 -9.81
N THR A 51 12.04 -8.45 -10.41
CA THR A 51 11.03 -9.27 -9.75
C THR A 51 11.49 -10.72 -9.59
N SER A 52 11.06 -11.36 -8.50
CA SER A 52 11.35 -12.77 -8.24
C SER A 52 10.78 -13.67 -9.34
N LYS A 53 11.54 -14.69 -9.75
CA LYS A 53 11.05 -15.73 -10.65
C LYS A 53 9.90 -16.56 -10.05
N ASP A 54 9.72 -16.48 -8.73
CA ASP A 54 8.64 -17.15 -8.01
C ASP A 54 7.30 -16.39 -8.11
N CYS A 55 7.24 -15.20 -8.72
CA CYS A 55 5.99 -14.49 -8.99
C CYS A 55 5.23 -15.19 -10.13
N THR A 56 4.75 -16.39 -9.87
CA THR A 56 3.90 -17.23 -10.73
C THR A 56 2.48 -17.30 -10.16
N PRO A 57 1.45 -17.60 -10.96
CA PRO A 57 0.07 -17.65 -10.48
C PRO A 57 -0.12 -18.57 -9.27
N GLU A 58 0.60 -19.69 -9.24
CA GLU A 58 0.55 -20.69 -8.15
C GLU A 58 1.12 -20.11 -6.84
N GLN A 59 2.27 -19.45 -6.92
CA GLN A 59 2.90 -18.85 -5.75
C GLN A 59 2.15 -17.62 -5.26
N LEU A 60 1.60 -16.84 -6.18
CA LEU A 60 0.76 -15.70 -5.85
C LEU A 60 -0.52 -16.14 -5.12
N ASP A 61 -1.22 -17.18 -5.61
CA ASP A 61 -2.37 -17.77 -4.90
C ASP A 61 -1.99 -18.28 -3.50
N LEU A 62 -0.89 -19.05 -3.39
CA LEU A 62 -0.42 -19.57 -2.12
C LEU A 62 -0.13 -18.46 -1.10
N TRP A 63 0.59 -17.43 -1.53
CA TRP A 63 0.94 -16.32 -0.63
C TRP A 63 -0.26 -15.42 -0.33
N ALA A 64 -1.19 -15.23 -1.26
CA ALA A 64 -2.45 -14.53 -0.98
C ALA A 64 -3.22 -15.24 0.15
N ARG A 65 -3.32 -16.58 0.11
CA ARG A 65 -3.92 -17.37 1.20
C ARG A 65 -3.16 -17.23 2.53
N ARG A 66 -1.81 -17.27 2.52
CA ARG A 66 -0.96 -17.07 3.70
C ARG A 66 -1.16 -15.69 4.32
N LYS A 67 -1.33 -14.69 3.48
CA LYS A 67 -1.54 -13.30 3.91
C LYS A 67 -2.98 -13.03 4.35
N GLY A 68 -3.96 -13.74 3.81
CA GLY A 68 -5.40 -13.47 4.00
C GLY A 68 -5.96 -12.51 2.96
N ILE A 69 -5.32 -12.41 1.78
CA ILE A 69 -5.74 -11.56 0.66
C ILE A 69 -6.84 -12.27 -0.13
N GLY A 70 -8.00 -11.63 -0.22
CA GLY A 70 -9.16 -12.16 -0.93
C GLY A 70 -9.25 -11.74 -2.39
N ILE A 71 -8.69 -10.57 -2.75
CA ILE A 71 -8.68 -10.05 -4.12
C ILE A 71 -7.24 -9.64 -4.46
N LEU A 72 -6.72 -10.17 -5.56
CA LEU A 72 -5.34 -9.96 -5.98
C LEU A 72 -5.28 -9.51 -7.44
N GLY A 73 -4.54 -8.45 -7.72
CA GLY A 73 -4.21 -8.07 -9.09
C GLY A 73 -3.34 -9.15 -9.75
N THR A 74 -3.49 -9.34 -11.07
CA THR A 74 -2.58 -10.26 -11.79
C THR A 74 -1.20 -9.66 -11.99
N GLY A 75 -1.12 -8.33 -12.04
CA GLY A 75 0.07 -7.63 -12.52
C GLY A 75 0.32 -7.87 -14.03
N ASP A 76 1.08 -6.99 -14.64
CA ASP A 76 1.80 -7.19 -15.90
C ASP A 76 0.98 -7.73 -17.09
N PHE A 77 -0.34 -7.46 -17.16
CA PHE A 77 -1.23 -8.00 -18.20
C PHE A 77 -0.75 -7.68 -19.62
N THR A 78 0.06 -6.67 -19.81
CA THR A 78 0.57 -6.27 -21.12
C THR A 78 1.56 -7.27 -21.71
N HIS A 79 2.32 -7.99 -20.85
CA HIS A 79 3.35 -8.93 -21.31
C HIS A 79 2.69 -10.19 -21.94
N PRO A 80 2.93 -10.50 -23.23
CA PRO A 80 2.21 -11.58 -23.91
C PRO A 80 2.36 -12.94 -23.24
N ALA A 81 3.59 -13.34 -22.89
CA ALA A 81 3.82 -14.64 -22.26
C ALA A 81 3.18 -14.75 -20.86
N TRP A 82 3.07 -13.64 -20.11
CA TRP A 82 2.36 -13.64 -18.83
C TRP A 82 0.86 -13.80 -19.05
N ARG A 83 0.29 -13.07 -20.00
CA ARG A 83 -1.13 -13.16 -20.34
C ARG A 83 -1.52 -14.56 -20.83
N ASP A 84 -0.67 -15.21 -21.63
CA ASP A 84 -0.87 -16.60 -22.08
C ASP A 84 -0.84 -17.57 -20.89
N GLU A 85 0.11 -17.40 -19.94
CA GLU A 85 0.19 -18.20 -18.72
C GLU A 85 -1.05 -18.00 -17.83
N LEU A 86 -1.53 -16.76 -17.67
CA LEU A 86 -2.75 -16.49 -16.93
C LEU A 86 -3.97 -17.16 -17.55
N LYS A 87 -4.14 -17.10 -18.88
CA LYS A 87 -5.22 -17.77 -19.59
C LYS A 87 -5.17 -19.29 -19.46
N GLU A 88 -3.96 -19.85 -19.46
CA GLU A 88 -3.77 -21.30 -19.24
C GLU A 88 -4.21 -21.72 -17.84
N LYS A 89 -3.85 -20.93 -16.81
CA LYS A 89 -3.93 -21.37 -15.40
C LYS A 89 -5.14 -20.84 -14.65
N LEU A 90 -5.76 -19.76 -15.10
CA LEU A 90 -6.94 -19.18 -14.45
C LEU A 90 -8.23 -19.61 -15.16
N ILE A 91 -9.31 -19.69 -14.38
CA ILE A 91 -10.67 -19.87 -14.88
C ILE A 91 -11.56 -18.74 -14.34
N PRO A 92 -12.61 -18.33 -15.10
CA PRO A 92 -13.59 -17.38 -14.61
C PRO A 92 -14.27 -17.88 -13.33
N ALA A 93 -14.47 -16.97 -12.38
CA ALA A 93 -15.24 -17.18 -11.15
C ALA A 93 -16.49 -16.28 -11.19
N GLU A 94 -16.45 -15.16 -10.51
CA GLU A 94 -17.49 -14.14 -10.63
C GLU A 94 -17.19 -13.23 -11.84
N GLU A 95 -18.11 -12.34 -12.19
CA GLU A 95 -17.97 -11.42 -13.34
C GLU A 95 -16.66 -10.61 -13.23
N GLY A 96 -15.79 -10.73 -14.23
CA GLY A 96 -14.49 -10.05 -14.30
C GLY A 96 -13.44 -10.52 -13.31
N LEU A 97 -13.74 -11.54 -12.51
CA LEU A 97 -12.81 -12.14 -11.55
C LEU A 97 -12.48 -13.59 -11.94
N TYR A 98 -11.28 -14.01 -11.54
CA TYR A 98 -10.74 -15.31 -11.90
C TYR A 98 -10.22 -16.05 -10.66
N VAL A 99 -10.13 -17.38 -10.74
CA VAL A 99 -9.48 -18.22 -9.74
C VAL A 99 -8.44 -19.11 -10.41
N LEU A 100 -7.42 -19.49 -9.63
CA LEU A 100 -6.45 -20.48 -10.07
C LEU A 100 -7.14 -21.85 -10.18
N LYS A 101 -6.91 -22.57 -11.31
CA LYS A 101 -7.37 -23.95 -11.47
C LYS A 101 -6.81 -24.83 -10.38
N GLU A 102 -7.62 -25.76 -9.87
CA GLU A 102 -7.28 -26.65 -8.77
C GLU A 102 -6.00 -27.46 -9.04
N GLU A 103 -5.78 -27.87 -10.27
CA GLU A 103 -4.60 -28.65 -10.68
C GLU A 103 -3.27 -27.92 -10.54
N TYR A 104 -3.29 -26.56 -10.51
CA TYR A 104 -2.12 -25.73 -10.29
C TYR A 104 -1.98 -25.23 -8.84
N ARG A 105 -2.96 -25.54 -8.00
CA ARG A 105 -3.00 -25.02 -6.65
C ARG A 105 -2.00 -25.73 -5.76
N LEU A 106 -1.08 -24.95 -5.17
CA LEU A 106 -0.09 -25.47 -4.24
C LEU A 106 -0.71 -25.75 -2.87
N GLU A 107 -0.27 -26.86 -2.24
CA GLU A 107 -0.60 -27.12 -0.84
C GLU A 107 0.00 -26.02 0.05
N GLY A 108 -0.79 -25.55 1.01
CA GLY A 108 -0.39 -24.56 1.99
C GLY A 108 -0.41 -25.11 3.42
N GLU A 109 -0.05 -24.27 4.35
CA GLU A 109 -0.24 -24.51 5.77
C GLU A 109 -1.76 -24.58 6.07
N ASN A 110 -2.28 -25.67 6.53
CA ASN A 110 -3.68 -26.14 6.51
C ASN A 110 -4.75 -25.29 7.25
N THR A 111 -4.55 -24.00 7.47
CA THR A 111 -5.40 -23.23 8.39
C THR A 111 -6.06 -21.99 7.79
N PHE A 112 -5.92 -21.77 6.49
CA PHE A 112 -6.46 -20.55 5.85
C PHE A 112 -7.96 -20.60 5.56
N GLY A 113 -8.68 -21.52 6.20
CA GLY A 113 -10.12 -21.66 5.99
C GLY A 113 -10.47 -21.96 4.55
N SER A 114 -11.62 -21.47 4.12
CA SER A 114 -12.12 -21.61 2.75
C SER A 114 -11.74 -20.44 1.84
N LEU A 115 -10.72 -19.63 2.18
CA LEU A 115 -10.33 -18.50 1.35
C LEU A 115 -9.78 -18.98 0.01
N VAL A 116 -10.45 -18.59 -1.06
CA VAL A 116 -10.00 -18.77 -2.44
C VAL A 116 -9.77 -17.38 -3.01
N PRO A 117 -8.51 -16.96 -3.22
CA PRO A 117 -8.21 -15.64 -3.78
C PRO A 117 -8.85 -15.45 -5.16
N ARG A 118 -9.35 -14.26 -5.41
CA ARG A 118 -9.84 -13.82 -6.72
C ARG A 118 -8.76 -12.99 -7.39
N PHE A 119 -8.44 -13.32 -8.62
CA PHE A 119 -7.57 -12.52 -9.46
C PHE A 119 -8.39 -11.55 -10.29
N VAL A 120 -7.95 -10.30 -10.36
CA VAL A 120 -8.46 -9.28 -11.29
C VAL A 120 -7.35 -8.89 -12.26
N ILE A 121 -7.69 -8.68 -13.52
CA ILE A 121 -6.70 -8.29 -14.52
C ILE A 121 -6.17 -6.90 -14.21
N SER A 122 -4.88 -6.81 -13.91
CA SER A 122 -4.20 -5.55 -13.59
C SER A 122 -2.81 -5.48 -14.21
N GLY A 123 -2.25 -4.28 -14.26
CA GLY A 123 -0.87 -4.08 -14.65
C GLY A 123 -0.45 -2.63 -14.58
N GLU A 124 0.83 -2.40 -14.35
CA GLU A 124 1.44 -1.08 -14.27
C GLU A 124 2.07 -0.69 -15.61
N ILE A 125 1.85 0.55 -16.03
CA ILE A 125 2.47 1.16 -17.20
C ILE A 125 3.39 2.29 -16.75
N SER A 126 4.62 2.31 -17.26
CA SER A 126 5.59 3.39 -17.03
C SER A 126 5.57 4.37 -18.20
N SER A 127 5.00 5.55 -17.99
CA SER A 127 4.92 6.63 -18.98
C SER A 127 6.11 7.59 -18.84
N ILE A 128 6.89 7.78 -19.93
CA ILE A 128 7.99 8.77 -19.99
C ILE A 128 7.78 9.64 -21.20
N TYR A 129 7.41 10.90 -20.99
CA TYR A 129 7.07 11.82 -22.07
C TYR A 129 7.44 13.27 -21.73
N LYS A 130 7.28 14.19 -22.70
CA LYS A 130 7.49 15.62 -22.48
C LYS A 130 6.15 16.34 -22.41
N LYS A 131 5.92 17.06 -21.31
CA LYS A 131 4.73 17.91 -21.12
C LYS A 131 5.13 19.20 -20.40
N ASN A 132 4.65 20.34 -20.87
CA ASN A 132 4.95 21.67 -20.30
C ASN A 132 6.46 21.95 -20.17
N GLY A 133 7.26 21.55 -21.18
CA GLY A 133 8.70 21.77 -21.24
C GLY A 133 9.55 20.91 -20.29
N LYS A 134 8.92 19.99 -19.54
CA LYS A 134 9.60 19.07 -18.61
C LYS A 134 9.45 17.62 -19.07
N THR A 135 10.44 16.78 -18.75
CA THR A 135 10.28 15.33 -18.87
C THR A 135 9.48 14.82 -17.68
N ARG A 136 8.33 14.22 -17.96
CA ARG A 136 7.43 13.61 -16.99
C ARG A 136 7.67 12.12 -16.96
N LYS A 137 7.60 11.53 -15.75
CA LYS A 137 7.72 10.09 -15.52
C LYS A 137 6.66 9.72 -14.51
N VAL A 138 5.68 8.93 -14.93
CA VAL A 138 4.53 8.54 -14.10
C VAL A 138 4.27 7.06 -14.30
N HIS A 139 3.98 6.38 -13.21
CA HIS A 139 3.45 5.02 -13.23
C HIS A 139 1.93 5.05 -13.07
N SER A 140 1.27 4.18 -13.77
CA SER A 140 -0.18 4.07 -13.80
C SER A 140 -0.60 2.63 -13.67
N LEU A 141 -1.36 2.32 -12.62
CA LEU A 141 -1.99 1.02 -12.43
C LEU A 141 -3.33 1.01 -13.17
N LEU A 142 -3.54 0.00 -14.00
CA LEU A 142 -4.76 -0.20 -14.78
C LEU A 142 -5.45 -1.49 -14.31
N LEU A 143 -6.76 -1.42 -14.08
CA LEU A 143 -7.61 -2.58 -13.82
C LEU A 143 -8.61 -2.74 -14.96
N LEU A 144 -8.72 -3.96 -15.47
CA LEU A 144 -9.53 -4.27 -16.65
C LEU A 144 -10.58 -5.36 -16.35
N PRO A 145 -11.77 -5.29 -16.96
CA PRO A 145 -12.85 -6.25 -16.72
C PRO A 145 -12.53 -7.68 -17.15
N GLY A 146 -11.54 -7.86 -18.04
CA GLY A 146 -11.21 -9.20 -18.51
C GLY A 146 -10.04 -9.27 -19.50
N PHE A 147 -9.76 -10.48 -19.95
CA PHE A 147 -8.69 -10.75 -20.91
C PHE A 147 -8.92 -10.12 -22.29
N ASN A 148 -10.19 -9.96 -22.72
CA ASN A 148 -10.49 -9.34 -24.01
C ASN A 148 -10.04 -7.87 -24.03
N GLU A 149 -10.35 -7.11 -22.98
CA GLU A 149 -9.95 -5.71 -22.80
C GLU A 149 -8.42 -5.60 -22.66
N ALA A 150 -7.82 -6.55 -21.94
CA ALA A 150 -6.36 -6.63 -21.78
C ALA A 150 -5.65 -6.87 -23.13
N GLU A 151 -6.19 -7.70 -23.99
CA GLU A 151 -5.65 -7.94 -25.34
C GLU A 151 -5.79 -6.71 -26.24
N GLN A 152 -6.96 -6.08 -26.23
CA GLN A 152 -7.21 -4.88 -27.03
C GLN A 152 -6.26 -3.74 -26.61
N LEU A 153 -6.13 -3.49 -25.30
CA LEU A 153 -5.24 -2.44 -24.80
C LEU A 153 -3.77 -2.79 -25.09
N SER A 154 -3.35 -4.03 -24.87
CA SER A 154 -1.99 -4.48 -25.19
C SER A 154 -1.65 -4.28 -26.66
N GLY A 155 -2.59 -4.57 -27.58
CA GLY A 155 -2.39 -4.33 -29.00
C GLY A 155 -2.20 -2.85 -29.36
N LYS A 156 -2.93 -1.94 -28.72
CA LYS A 156 -2.71 -0.50 -28.86
C LYS A 156 -1.36 -0.06 -28.31
N LEU A 157 -0.96 -0.57 -27.14
CA LEU A 157 0.32 -0.22 -26.49
C LEU A 157 1.53 -0.78 -27.26
N GLU A 158 1.42 -1.96 -27.88
CA GLU A 158 2.46 -2.55 -28.72
C GLU A 158 2.75 -1.69 -29.97
N ALA A 159 1.75 -1.00 -30.50
CA ALA A 159 1.95 -0.04 -31.58
C ALA A 159 2.71 1.22 -31.13
N VAL A 160 2.73 1.54 -29.84
CA VAL A 160 3.48 2.67 -29.25
C VAL A 160 4.90 2.26 -28.88
N GLY A 161 5.10 1.04 -28.38
CA GLY A 161 6.42 0.60 -27.91
C GLY A 161 6.50 -0.88 -27.55
N ASN A 162 7.64 -1.27 -27.00
CA ASN A 162 7.94 -2.66 -26.69
C ASN A 162 7.25 -3.08 -25.36
N ILE A 163 6.36 -4.06 -25.44
CA ILE A 163 5.67 -4.68 -24.31
C ILE A 163 6.16 -6.10 -23.99
N HIS A 164 7.19 -6.59 -24.67
CA HIS A 164 7.71 -7.97 -24.57
C HIS A 164 8.91 -8.11 -23.66
N SER A 165 9.58 -7.02 -23.31
CA SER A 165 10.85 -7.08 -22.59
C SER A 165 10.72 -6.89 -21.08
N ASP A 166 9.58 -6.37 -20.61
CA ASP A 166 9.29 -6.10 -19.20
C ASP A 166 7.79 -6.22 -18.97
N GLY A 167 7.39 -6.85 -17.87
CA GLY A 167 5.99 -6.91 -17.44
C GLY A 167 5.38 -5.53 -17.23
N ARG A 168 6.20 -4.58 -16.78
CA ARG A 168 5.89 -3.16 -16.70
C ARG A 168 6.55 -2.40 -17.85
N PRO A 169 5.88 -2.25 -19.01
CA PRO A 169 6.50 -1.61 -20.17
C PRO A 169 6.75 -0.13 -19.92
N ILE A 170 7.89 0.35 -20.43
CA ILE A 170 8.25 1.78 -20.45
C ILE A 170 7.89 2.33 -21.81
N LEU A 171 6.91 3.23 -21.85
CA LEU A 171 6.35 3.78 -23.08
C LEU A 171 6.53 5.29 -23.16
N GLY A 172 6.79 5.79 -24.37
CA GLY A 172 6.80 7.23 -24.69
C GLY A 172 5.39 7.77 -24.89
N LEU A 173 4.48 7.49 -23.95
CA LEU A 173 3.05 7.76 -24.03
C LEU A 173 2.62 8.73 -22.92
N ASP A 174 1.83 9.76 -23.26
CA ASP A 174 1.23 10.66 -22.27
C ASP A 174 0.20 9.89 -21.41
N CYS A 175 0.14 10.21 -20.13
CA CYS A 175 -0.87 9.62 -19.24
C CYS A 175 -2.30 9.94 -19.66
N HIS A 176 -2.54 11.12 -20.23
CA HIS A 176 -3.81 11.51 -20.82
C HIS A 176 -4.20 10.55 -21.95
N ASP A 177 -3.29 10.33 -22.91
CA ASP A 177 -3.55 9.46 -24.07
C ASP A 177 -3.72 7.99 -23.64
N LEU A 178 -2.98 7.54 -22.62
CA LEU A 178 -3.14 6.20 -22.03
C LEU A 178 -4.54 6.03 -21.42
N LEU A 179 -5.01 7.02 -20.68
CA LEU A 179 -6.35 7.02 -20.09
C LEU A 179 -7.42 7.02 -21.19
N GLU A 180 -7.27 7.85 -22.24
CA GLU A 180 -8.19 7.88 -23.38
C GLU A 180 -8.28 6.52 -24.07
N MET A 181 -7.13 5.89 -24.38
CA MET A 181 -7.08 4.55 -24.97
C MET A 181 -7.80 3.49 -24.14
N MET A 182 -7.68 3.56 -22.81
CA MET A 182 -8.34 2.63 -21.90
C MET A 182 -9.86 2.85 -21.89
N LEU A 183 -10.32 4.09 -21.79
CA LEU A 183 -11.75 4.44 -21.78
C LEU A 183 -12.47 4.10 -23.09
N GLU A 184 -11.77 4.22 -24.24
CA GLU A 184 -12.30 3.79 -25.54
C GLU A 184 -12.56 2.26 -25.60
N ILE A 185 -11.82 1.45 -24.83
CA ILE A 185 -11.96 -0.01 -24.81
C ILE A 185 -13.10 -0.41 -23.90
N ASP A 186 -13.08 0.04 -22.65
CA ASP A 186 -14.17 -0.20 -21.70
C ASP A 186 -14.22 0.95 -20.65
N PRO A 187 -15.32 1.71 -20.60
CA PRO A 187 -15.46 2.81 -19.64
C PRO A 187 -15.53 2.36 -18.16
N ARG A 188 -15.70 1.06 -17.87
CA ARG A 188 -15.68 0.48 -16.53
C ARG A 188 -14.26 0.24 -16.02
N ALA A 189 -13.25 0.23 -16.91
CA ALA A 189 -11.86 0.07 -16.55
C ALA A 189 -11.43 1.18 -15.59
N VAL A 190 -10.57 0.84 -14.61
CA VAL A 190 -10.16 1.80 -13.58
C VAL A 190 -8.70 2.18 -13.79
N TYR A 191 -8.46 3.47 -13.95
CA TYR A 191 -7.13 4.07 -14.03
C TYR A 191 -6.73 4.66 -12.68
N ILE A 192 -5.59 4.26 -12.18
CA ILE A 192 -5.09 4.65 -10.85
C ILE A 192 -3.66 5.16 -11.00
N PRO A 193 -3.40 6.47 -10.81
CA PRO A 193 -2.02 6.93 -10.64
C PRO A 193 -1.35 6.17 -9.49
N ALA A 194 -0.25 5.47 -9.80
CA ALA A 194 0.42 4.57 -8.86
C ALA A 194 1.35 5.34 -7.91
N HIS A 195 1.42 4.90 -6.63
CA HIS A 195 2.34 5.41 -5.60
C HIS A 195 2.71 6.89 -5.77
N ILE A 196 1.70 7.75 -5.69
CA ILE A 196 1.68 9.14 -6.21
C ILE A 196 2.77 10.08 -5.67
N TRP A 197 3.54 9.70 -4.66
CA TRP A 197 4.52 10.57 -3.98
C TRP A 197 5.98 10.14 -4.12
N THR A 198 6.28 8.99 -4.70
CA THR A 198 7.69 8.61 -4.91
C THR A 198 8.41 9.71 -5.70
N PRO A 199 9.69 10.06 -5.39
CA PRO A 199 10.37 11.16 -6.06
C PRO A 199 10.44 11.03 -7.58
N HIS A 200 10.50 9.81 -8.08
CA HIS A 200 10.53 9.46 -9.48
C HIS A 200 9.35 8.57 -9.85
N PHE A 201 8.88 8.66 -11.07
CA PHE A 201 7.82 7.81 -11.63
C PHE A 201 6.50 7.89 -10.88
N SER A 202 6.11 9.07 -10.45
CA SER A 202 4.84 9.27 -9.76
C SER A 202 4.20 10.61 -10.12
N LEU A 203 2.88 10.70 -9.90
CA LEU A 203 2.09 11.86 -10.30
C LEU A 203 2.58 13.17 -9.66
N PHE A 204 2.88 13.17 -8.36
CA PHE A 204 3.32 14.36 -7.61
C PHE A 204 4.79 14.34 -7.21
N GLY A 205 5.56 13.39 -7.73
CA GLY A 205 6.97 13.22 -7.38
C GLY A 205 7.83 14.47 -7.64
N ALA A 206 8.69 14.80 -6.69
CA ALA A 206 9.50 16.01 -6.72
C ALA A 206 10.44 16.13 -7.94
N CYS A 207 10.82 14.99 -8.55
CA CYS A 207 11.78 14.99 -9.67
C CYS A 207 11.13 15.08 -11.04
N SER A 208 9.96 14.46 -11.24
CA SER A 208 9.38 14.30 -12.58
C SER A 208 7.84 14.37 -12.60
N GLY A 209 7.22 14.63 -11.46
CA GLY A 209 5.78 14.74 -11.34
C GLY A 209 5.21 16.12 -11.71
N PHE A 210 3.94 16.28 -11.40
CA PHE A 210 3.14 17.49 -11.60
C PHE A 210 2.83 18.15 -10.26
N ASP A 211 2.27 19.35 -10.29
CA ASP A 211 1.79 20.01 -9.07
C ASP A 211 0.28 19.80 -8.88
N THR A 212 -0.45 19.52 -9.95
CA THR A 212 -1.89 19.20 -9.91
C THR A 212 -2.22 18.02 -10.83
N ILE A 213 -3.38 17.39 -10.62
CA ILE A 213 -3.89 16.30 -11.46
C ILE A 213 -4.27 16.82 -12.83
N GLU A 214 -4.85 18.02 -12.89
CA GLU A 214 -5.29 18.69 -14.10
C GLU A 214 -4.13 18.96 -15.07
N GLU A 215 -2.92 19.23 -14.57
CA GLU A 215 -1.74 19.35 -15.42
C GLU A 215 -1.38 18.04 -16.14
N CYS A 216 -1.72 16.90 -15.56
CA CYS A 216 -1.44 15.58 -16.12
C CYS A 216 -2.54 15.12 -17.06
N PHE A 217 -3.81 15.15 -16.62
CA PHE A 217 -4.94 14.52 -17.28
C PHE A 217 -5.88 15.48 -18.02
N GLU A 218 -5.67 16.81 -17.89
CA GLU A 218 -6.40 17.86 -18.60
C GLU A 218 -7.93 17.67 -18.51
N ASP A 219 -8.63 17.59 -19.64
CA ASP A 219 -10.08 17.38 -19.72
C ASP A 219 -10.52 15.97 -19.31
N LEU A 220 -9.62 14.99 -19.28
CA LEU A 220 -9.89 13.63 -18.76
C LEU A 220 -9.77 13.52 -17.24
N THR A 221 -9.39 14.58 -16.53
CA THR A 221 -9.32 14.59 -15.06
C THR A 221 -10.60 14.10 -14.36
N PRO A 222 -11.82 14.32 -14.84
CA PRO A 222 -13.04 13.78 -14.26
C PRO A 222 -13.14 12.25 -14.24
N HIS A 223 -12.33 11.54 -15.04
CA HIS A 223 -12.26 10.08 -15.09
C HIS A 223 -11.24 9.49 -14.12
N ILE A 224 -10.45 10.31 -13.44
CA ILE A 224 -9.61 9.87 -12.33
C ILE A 224 -10.41 9.94 -11.04
N HIS A 225 -10.61 8.81 -10.40
CA HIS A 225 -11.42 8.69 -9.18
C HIS A 225 -10.60 8.21 -7.98
N THR A 226 -9.49 7.53 -8.23
CA THR A 226 -8.70 6.82 -7.23
C THR A 226 -7.23 7.18 -7.35
N LEU A 227 -6.55 7.29 -6.21
CA LEU A 227 -5.11 7.50 -6.11
C LEU A 227 -4.51 6.43 -5.20
N GLU A 228 -3.33 5.93 -5.55
CA GLU A 228 -2.59 5.00 -4.72
C GLU A 228 -1.61 5.73 -3.80
N THR A 229 -1.71 5.49 -2.50
CA THR A 229 -0.78 6.05 -1.49
C THR A 229 0.65 5.58 -1.76
N GLY A 230 0.83 4.27 -1.88
CA GLY A 230 2.12 3.61 -2.01
C GLY A 230 3.01 3.74 -0.76
N LEU A 231 4.06 2.95 -0.69
CA LEU A 231 4.95 2.80 0.48
C LEU A 231 5.62 4.09 1.00
N SER A 232 5.43 5.22 0.33
CA SER A 232 6.07 6.49 0.67
C SER A 232 5.15 7.50 1.34
N SER A 233 3.84 7.21 1.42
CA SER A 233 2.85 8.09 2.04
C SER A 233 1.70 7.29 2.64
N ASP A 234 0.93 7.93 3.51
CA ASP A 234 -0.33 7.43 4.05
C ASP A 234 -1.47 8.43 3.82
N PRO A 235 -2.73 8.05 4.05
CA PRO A 235 -3.87 8.95 3.88
C PRO A 235 -3.75 10.24 4.69
N SER A 236 -3.19 10.20 5.90
CA SER A 236 -3.08 11.41 6.74
C SER A 236 -2.19 12.48 6.13
N MET A 237 -1.15 12.07 5.43
CA MET A 237 -0.26 12.97 4.69
C MET A 237 -1.00 13.62 3.51
N ILE A 238 -1.82 12.85 2.78
CA ILE A 238 -2.55 13.29 1.59
C ILE A 238 -3.69 14.25 1.98
N TRP A 239 -4.36 14.03 3.10
CA TRP A 239 -5.45 14.88 3.59
C TRP A 239 -5.02 16.32 3.90
N SER A 240 -3.74 16.60 3.97
CA SER A 240 -3.23 17.96 4.07
C SER A 240 -3.43 18.81 2.80
N ILE A 241 -3.89 18.18 1.69
CA ILE A 241 -4.07 18.82 0.38
C ILE A 241 -5.54 18.75 -0.03
N SER A 242 -6.25 19.88 0.06
CA SER A 242 -7.72 19.95 -0.14
C SER A 242 -8.17 19.53 -1.54
N ALA A 243 -7.35 19.79 -2.55
CA ALA A 243 -7.62 19.41 -3.94
C ALA A 243 -7.74 17.87 -4.13
N LEU A 244 -7.21 17.08 -3.20
CA LEU A 244 -7.24 15.62 -3.27
C LEU A 244 -8.42 14.97 -2.53
N ASP A 245 -9.25 15.72 -1.82
CA ASP A 245 -10.36 15.18 -1.02
C ASP A 245 -11.39 14.39 -1.84
N ARG A 246 -11.54 14.73 -3.11
CA ARG A 246 -12.54 14.08 -4.00
C ARG A 246 -12.16 12.67 -4.43
N PHE A 247 -10.91 12.27 -4.24
CA PHE A 247 -10.38 11.00 -4.68
C PHE A 247 -10.47 9.93 -3.60
N GLN A 248 -10.75 8.70 -4.02
CA GLN A 248 -10.59 7.55 -3.15
C GLN A 248 -9.09 7.26 -2.99
N LEU A 249 -8.68 6.96 -1.76
CA LEU A 249 -7.31 6.53 -1.49
C LEU A 249 -7.28 5.03 -1.29
N ILE A 250 -6.43 4.36 -2.04
CA ILE A 250 -6.15 2.93 -1.91
C ILE A 250 -4.68 2.70 -1.65
N SER A 251 -4.39 1.52 -1.14
CA SER A 251 -3.02 1.08 -0.88
C SER A 251 -2.80 -0.31 -1.43
N ASN A 252 -1.64 -0.55 -2.03
CA ASN A 252 -1.24 -1.83 -2.58
C ASN A 252 0.25 -2.05 -2.38
N SER A 253 0.69 -3.30 -2.41
CA SER A 253 2.03 -3.67 -2.01
C SER A 253 3.15 -3.30 -2.98
N ASP A 254 2.86 -3.12 -4.25
CA ASP A 254 3.86 -3.05 -5.34
C ASP A 254 4.87 -4.21 -5.21
N ALA A 255 4.33 -5.43 -5.02
CA ALA A 255 5.13 -6.59 -4.65
C ALA A 255 5.95 -7.12 -5.82
N HIS A 256 7.27 -7.20 -5.63
CA HIS A 256 8.24 -7.82 -6.55
C HIS A 256 8.67 -9.23 -6.09
N SER A 257 8.00 -9.78 -5.09
CA SER A 257 8.13 -11.17 -4.66
C SER A 257 6.87 -11.62 -3.92
N PRO A 258 6.49 -12.91 -3.96
CA PRO A 258 5.23 -13.37 -3.35
C PRO A 258 5.14 -13.11 -1.84
N ALA A 259 6.27 -13.19 -1.12
CA ALA A 259 6.32 -12.91 0.32
C ALA A 259 6.05 -11.43 0.69
N LYS A 260 6.12 -10.52 -0.28
CA LYS A 260 5.86 -9.08 -0.08
C LYS A 260 4.42 -8.67 -0.41
N LEU A 261 3.57 -9.59 -0.85
CA LEU A 261 2.14 -9.35 -0.99
C LEU A 261 1.55 -8.82 0.32
N GLY A 262 0.65 -7.87 0.23
CA GLY A 262 -0.09 -7.33 1.36
C GLY A 262 0.74 -6.53 2.36
N ARG A 263 1.96 -6.08 2.04
CA ARG A 263 2.63 -5.12 2.93
C ARG A 263 1.91 -3.76 2.97
N GLU A 264 1.12 -3.49 1.95
CA GLU A 264 0.02 -2.54 1.90
C GLU A 264 -1.17 -3.20 1.21
N ALA A 265 -2.39 -2.79 1.55
CA ALA A 265 -3.61 -3.37 1.01
C ALA A 265 -4.82 -2.45 1.21
N SER A 266 -5.90 -2.72 0.50
CA SER A 266 -7.18 -2.04 0.65
C SER A 266 -8.22 -2.96 1.29
N LEU A 267 -9.11 -2.40 2.09
CA LEU A 267 -10.21 -3.11 2.77
C LEU A 267 -11.51 -2.86 2.02
N LEU A 268 -12.16 -3.93 1.58
CA LEU A 268 -13.34 -3.87 0.72
C LEU A 268 -14.51 -4.66 1.31
N ASP A 269 -15.69 -4.06 1.33
CA ASP A 269 -16.98 -4.68 1.62
C ASP A 269 -17.85 -4.58 0.36
N ILE A 270 -17.67 -5.55 -0.54
CA ILE A 270 -18.28 -5.56 -1.87
C ILE A 270 -18.87 -6.93 -2.20
N GLU A 271 -19.84 -6.96 -3.10
CA GLU A 271 -20.16 -8.16 -3.84
C GLU A 271 -19.00 -8.49 -4.79
N LEU A 272 -18.56 -9.76 -4.79
CA LEU A 272 -17.44 -10.18 -5.63
C LEU A 272 -17.84 -10.11 -7.12
N SER A 273 -17.37 -9.07 -7.77
CA SER A 273 -17.45 -8.84 -9.21
C SER A 273 -16.49 -7.71 -9.60
N PHE A 274 -16.15 -7.58 -10.86
CA PHE A 274 -15.40 -6.42 -11.35
C PHE A 274 -16.21 -5.12 -11.17
N ASP A 275 -17.51 -5.16 -11.41
CA ASP A 275 -18.37 -3.99 -11.22
C ASP A 275 -18.41 -3.56 -9.75
N GLY A 276 -18.50 -4.49 -8.78
CA GLY A 276 -18.41 -4.19 -7.36
C GLY A 276 -17.07 -3.56 -6.98
N LEU A 277 -15.97 -4.11 -7.50
CA LEU A 277 -14.63 -3.56 -7.30
C LEU A 277 -14.49 -2.16 -7.92
N SER A 278 -14.88 -2.00 -9.19
CA SER A 278 -14.85 -0.71 -9.88
C SER A 278 -15.67 0.36 -9.15
N GLN A 279 -16.88 -0.01 -8.66
CA GLN A 279 -17.72 0.90 -7.88
C GLN A 279 -17.05 1.32 -6.56
N ALA A 280 -16.43 0.39 -5.83
CA ALA A 280 -15.71 0.72 -4.60
C ALA A 280 -14.56 1.70 -4.86
N LEU A 281 -13.84 1.49 -5.95
CA LEU A 281 -12.70 2.33 -6.32
C LEU A 281 -13.15 3.70 -6.86
N THR A 282 -14.22 3.77 -7.63
CA THR A 282 -14.64 5.03 -8.27
C THR A 282 -15.52 5.91 -7.38
N SER A 283 -16.45 5.32 -6.62
CA SER A 283 -17.39 6.06 -5.78
C SER A 283 -17.07 6.00 -4.29
N GLY A 284 -16.18 5.10 -3.86
CA GLY A 284 -15.91 4.82 -2.45
C GLY A 284 -16.97 3.96 -1.75
N ASN A 285 -18.01 3.52 -2.48
CA ASN A 285 -19.02 2.65 -1.90
C ASN A 285 -18.51 1.20 -1.82
N GLY A 286 -18.31 0.73 -0.59
CA GLY A 286 -17.65 -0.56 -0.31
C GLY A 286 -16.13 -0.44 -0.08
N LEU A 287 -15.52 0.71 -0.27
CA LEU A 287 -14.15 0.97 0.21
C LEU A 287 -14.21 1.32 1.70
N MET A 288 -13.65 0.45 2.54
CA MET A 288 -13.75 0.56 4.00
C MET A 288 -12.53 1.23 4.63
N GLY A 289 -11.40 1.20 3.97
CA GLY A 289 -10.14 1.77 4.45
C GLY A 289 -8.94 1.12 3.83
N THR A 290 -7.75 1.40 4.40
CA THR A 290 -6.48 0.86 3.91
C THR A 290 -5.62 0.29 5.04
N ILE A 291 -4.74 -0.64 4.66
CA ILE A 291 -3.62 -1.10 5.46
C ILE A 291 -2.38 -0.48 4.82
N GLU A 292 -1.69 0.34 5.60
CA GLU A 292 -0.55 1.11 5.14
C GLU A 292 0.76 0.56 5.73
N PHE A 293 1.82 0.75 5.02
CA PHE A 293 3.16 0.67 5.57
C PHE A 293 3.46 1.95 6.37
N PHE A 294 4.55 1.98 7.13
CA PHE A 294 4.99 3.22 7.76
C PHE A 294 5.81 4.04 6.78
N PRO A 295 5.32 5.19 6.28
CA PRO A 295 6.04 5.97 5.26
C PRO A 295 7.45 6.37 5.67
N GLU A 296 7.71 6.46 6.98
CA GLU A 296 9.02 6.79 7.54
C GLU A 296 10.08 5.73 7.21
N GLU A 297 9.72 4.48 6.93
CA GLU A 297 10.67 3.48 6.44
C GLU A 297 11.16 3.76 5.03
N GLY A 298 10.41 4.54 4.25
CA GLY A 298 10.76 4.91 2.89
C GLY A 298 12.11 5.65 2.82
N LYS A 299 12.99 5.19 1.92
CA LYS A 299 14.36 5.74 1.76
C LYS A 299 14.44 7.20 1.28
N TYR A 300 13.32 7.85 1.05
CA TYR A 300 13.22 9.26 0.64
C TYR A 300 12.15 10.01 1.45
N TYR A 301 11.86 9.57 2.67
CA TYR A 301 10.82 10.22 3.47
C TYR A 301 11.18 11.65 3.88
N HIS A 302 12.36 11.86 4.50
CA HIS A 302 12.90 13.15 4.86
C HIS A 302 13.84 13.74 3.79
N ASP A 303 14.01 15.04 3.82
CA ASP A 303 15.10 15.69 3.09
C ASP A 303 16.44 15.21 3.64
N GLY A 304 17.41 14.96 2.76
CA GLY A 304 18.65 14.43 3.25
C GLY A 304 19.88 14.67 2.40
N HIS A 305 21.03 14.43 3.04
CA HIS A 305 22.33 14.32 2.38
C HIS A 305 23.11 13.17 3.00
N ARG A 306 22.98 11.99 2.40
CA ARG A 306 23.51 10.73 2.90
C ARG A 306 25.01 10.80 3.21
N LYS A 307 25.81 11.39 2.31
CA LYS A 307 27.27 11.51 2.48
C LYS A 307 27.70 12.25 3.75
N CYS A 308 26.82 13.12 4.28
CA CYS A 308 27.09 13.90 5.50
C CYS A 308 26.25 13.43 6.70
N GLY A 309 25.44 12.36 6.55
CA GLY A 309 24.57 11.85 7.62
C GLY A 309 23.47 12.83 8.02
N ILE A 310 23.01 13.68 7.11
CA ILE A 310 21.98 14.69 7.38
C ILE A 310 20.62 14.15 6.95
N SER A 311 19.66 14.16 7.90
CA SER A 311 18.25 13.90 7.71
C SER A 311 17.46 15.04 8.35
N PHE A 312 16.62 15.72 7.59
CA PHE A 312 15.88 16.90 8.04
C PHE A 312 14.39 16.74 7.77
N SER A 313 13.57 17.07 8.76
CA SER A 313 12.16 17.37 8.59
C SER A 313 11.97 18.55 7.63
N PRO A 314 10.76 18.76 7.06
CA PRO A 314 10.51 19.88 6.16
C PRO A 314 10.86 21.25 6.76
N SER A 315 10.58 21.46 8.06
CA SER A 315 10.89 22.72 8.74
C SER A 315 12.39 22.93 8.96
N GLU A 316 13.14 21.87 9.25
CA GLU A 316 14.60 21.96 9.34
C GLU A 316 15.22 22.21 7.97
N ALA A 317 14.76 21.54 6.92
CA ALA A 317 15.24 21.75 5.56
C ALA A 317 15.01 23.22 5.09
N GLU A 318 13.87 23.80 5.44
CA GLU A 318 13.57 25.21 5.18
C GLU A 318 14.55 26.15 5.91
N ALA A 319 14.85 25.90 7.20
CA ALA A 319 15.79 26.68 7.99
C ALA A 319 17.20 26.71 7.36
N TYR A 320 17.60 25.65 6.68
CA TYR A 320 18.88 25.56 5.95
C TYR A 320 18.75 25.86 4.45
N SER A 321 17.60 26.42 4.00
CA SER A 321 17.34 26.77 2.60
C SER A 321 17.61 25.60 1.63
N GLY A 322 17.28 24.37 2.04
CA GLY A 322 17.48 23.14 1.25
C GLY A 322 18.95 22.78 1.03
N ARG A 323 19.86 23.22 1.89
CA ARG A 323 21.30 22.94 1.79
C ARG A 323 21.83 22.20 3.01
N CYS A 324 22.79 21.33 2.76
CA CYS A 324 23.50 20.61 3.81
C CYS A 324 24.41 21.55 4.64
N PRO A 325 24.23 21.64 5.96
CA PRO A 325 25.04 22.52 6.79
C PRO A 325 26.50 22.10 6.90
N VAL A 326 26.83 20.84 6.55
CA VAL A 326 28.18 20.31 6.63
C VAL A 326 29.01 20.66 5.39
N CYS A 327 28.44 20.49 4.17
CA CYS A 327 29.19 20.67 2.93
C CYS A 327 28.61 21.73 1.98
N GLY A 328 27.47 22.36 2.30
CA GLY A 328 26.80 23.34 1.44
C GLY A 328 26.09 22.75 0.22
N GLY A 329 26.17 21.42 -0.01
CA GLY A 329 25.52 20.75 -1.12
C GLY A 329 23.98 20.84 -1.01
N LYS A 330 23.28 20.67 -2.16
CA LYS A 330 21.81 20.62 -2.18
C LYS A 330 21.34 19.33 -1.47
N LEU A 331 20.30 19.44 -0.63
CA LEU A 331 19.62 18.28 -0.07
C LEU A 331 18.79 17.57 -1.16
N THR A 332 18.71 16.25 -1.07
CA THR A 332 17.72 15.47 -1.80
C THR A 332 16.38 15.70 -1.11
N MET A 333 15.41 16.22 -1.86
CA MET A 333 14.07 16.50 -1.33
C MET A 333 13.34 15.22 -0.98
N GLY A 334 12.80 15.15 0.22
CA GLY A 334 11.99 14.04 0.70
C GLY A 334 10.51 14.19 0.36
N VAL A 335 9.78 13.08 0.48
CA VAL A 335 8.33 13.02 0.26
C VAL A 335 7.58 13.94 1.22
N SER A 336 7.94 13.95 2.51
CA SER A 336 7.32 14.80 3.52
C SER A 336 7.41 16.29 3.18
N ASN A 337 8.55 16.74 2.63
CA ASN A 337 8.72 18.13 2.20
C ASN A 337 7.94 18.42 0.91
N ARG A 338 7.91 17.48 -0.04
CA ARG A 338 7.12 17.65 -1.27
C ARG A 338 5.63 17.78 -0.97
N ILE A 339 5.10 16.96 -0.07
CA ILE A 339 3.70 17.05 0.39
C ILE A 339 3.46 18.41 1.06
N LYS A 340 4.36 18.84 1.97
CA LYS A 340 4.25 20.15 2.63
C LYS A 340 4.21 21.31 1.63
N GLN A 341 4.96 21.24 0.53
CA GLN A 341 4.93 22.27 -0.52
C GLN A 341 3.58 22.40 -1.22
N LEU A 342 2.83 21.30 -1.34
CA LEU A 342 1.51 21.29 -1.98
C LEU A 342 0.36 21.39 -0.99
N SER A 343 0.63 21.27 0.33
CA SER A 343 -0.37 21.33 1.39
C SER A 343 -0.93 22.73 1.55
N ASP A 344 -2.24 22.82 1.72
CA ASP A 344 -3.00 24.03 2.02
C ASP A 344 -3.72 23.94 3.38
N ARG A 345 -3.48 22.84 4.13
CA ARG A 345 -4.07 22.56 5.45
C ARG A 345 -2.99 22.15 6.45
N GLY A 346 -3.32 22.27 7.74
CA GLY A 346 -2.49 21.76 8.84
C GLY A 346 -2.53 20.24 8.97
N GLU A 347 -1.48 19.70 9.58
CA GLU A 347 -1.41 18.28 9.94
C GLU A 347 -2.58 17.87 10.84
N GLY A 348 -3.04 16.62 10.70
CA GLY A 348 -4.13 16.04 11.50
C GLY A 348 -5.54 16.36 11.02
N PHE A 349 -5.71 17.10 9.92
CA PHE A 349 -7.02 17.25 9.29
C PHE A 349 -7.47 15.91 8.70
N VAL A 350 -8.75 15.58 8.90
CA VAL A 350 -9.41 14.41 8.29
C VAL A 350 -10.61 14.91 7.51
N PRO A 351 -10.68 14.70 6.19
CA PRO A 351 -11.84 15.11 5.41
C PRO A 351 -13.08 14.28 5.80
N PRO A 352 -14.29 14.81 5.65
CA PRO A 352 -15.52 14.11 6.03
C PRO A 352 -15.71 12.73 5.39
N GLN A 353 -15.18 12.55 4.17
CA GLN A 353 -15.19 11.29 3.41
C GLN A 353 -13.94 10.44 3.63
N GLY A 354 -12.98 10.91 4.42
CA GLY A 354 -11.73 10.20 4.71
C GLY A 354 -12.02 8.83 5.33
N LYS A 355 -11.48 7.79 4.70
CA LYS A 355 -11.61 6.42 5.18
C LYS A 355 -10.56 6.12 6.25
N PRO A 356 -10.85 5.27 7.23
CA PRO A 356 -9.85 4.87 8.23
C PRO A 356 -8.68 4.14 7.59
N PHE A 357 -7.54 4.19 8.23
CA PHE A 357 -6.38 3.38 7.86
C PHE A 357 -5.64 2.88 9.10
N GLU A 358 -4.92 1.80 8.94
CA GLU A 358 -4.05 1.23 9.96
C GLU A 358 -2.64 1.01 9.40
N SER A 359 -1.61 1.27 10.21
CA SER A 359 -0.22 1.07 9.78
C SER A 359 0.31 -0.23 10.38
N LEU A 360 0.78 -1.13 9.52
CA LEU A 360 1.32 -2.43 9.88
C LEU A 360 2.70 -2.65 9.29
N VAL A 361 3.47 -3.53 9.91
CA VAL A 361 4.66 -4.15 9.31
C VAL A 361 4.41 -5.64 9.14
N PRO A 362 5.00 -6.30 8.13
CA PRO A 362 4.83 -7.74 7.92
C PRO A 362 5.15 -8.58 9.17
N LEU A 363 4.39 -9.62 9.43
CA LEU A 363 4.57 -10.49 10.61
C LEU A 363 6.00 -11.04 10.75
N PRO A 364 6.73 -11.45 9.68
CA PRO A 364 8.14 -11.85 9.83
C PRO A 364 9.04 -10.73 10.37
N GLU A 365 8.72 -9.46 10.12
CA GLU A 365 9.47 -8.31 10.63
C GLU A 365 9.16 -8.07 12.11
N VAL A 366 7.90 -8.23 12.52
CA VAL A 366 7.50 -8.24 13.95
C VAL A 366 8.24 -9.34 14.71
N ILE A 367 8.24 -10.58 14.18
CA ILE A 367 8.94 -11.71 14.80
C ILE A 367 10.45 -11.43 14.88
N ALA A 368 11.03 -10.88 13.84
CA ALA A 368 12.44 -10.52 13.78
C ALA A 368 12.82 -9.50 14.86
N ALA A 369 12.01 -8.44 15.01
CA ALA A 369 12.18 -7.43 16.04
C ALA A 369 12.09 -8.03 17.46
N CYS A 370 11.11 -8.93 17.68
CA CYS A 370 10.92 -9.58 18.99
C CYS A 370 12.06 -10.54 19.38
N LEU A 371 12.64 -11.23 18.41
CA LEU A 371 13.63 -12.28 18.65
C LEU A 371 15.07 -11.82 18.46
N GLY A 372 15.31 -10.63 17.91
CA GLY A 372 16.63 -10.10 17.61
C GLY A 372 17.36 -10.85 16.49
N TYR A 373 16.62 -11.34 15.48
CA TYR A 373 17.16 -12.02 14.30
C TYR A 373 16.71 -11.32 13.01
N SER A 374 17.39 -11.64 11.91
CA SER A 374 16.91 -11.18 10.58
C SER A 374 15.58 -11.86 10.22
N ALA A 375 14.67 -11.12 9.57
CA ALA A 375 13.40 -11.64 9.08
C ALA A 375 13.57 -12.84 8.14
N ALA A 376 14.65 -12.89 7.35
CA ALA A 376 14.98 -14.03 6.48
C ALA A 376 15.60 -15.23 7.19
N SER A 377 15.88 -15.15 8.51
CA SER A 377 16.51 -16.27 9.23
C SER A 377 15.55 -17.45 9.37
N LYS A 378 16.10 -18.67 9.33
CA LYS A 378 15.30 -19.90 9.52
C LYS A 378 14.47 -19.89 10.81
N LYS A 379 15.00 -19.27 11.89
CA LYS A 379 14.30 -19.20 13.17
C LYS A 379 13.04 -18.35 13.07
N VAL A 380 13.12 -17.21 12.41
CA VAL A 380 11.97 -16.32 12.18
C VAL A 380 10.97 -17.00 11.23
N GLN A 381 11.45 -17.57 10.13
CA GLN A 381 10.58 -18.24 9.17
C GLN A 381 9.85 -19.45 9.77
N ASN A 382 10.53 -20.26 10.58
CA ASN A 382 9.90 -21.38 11.27
C ASN A 382 8.79 -20.91 12.22
N GLN A 383 9.04 -19.85 12.99
CA GLN A 383 8.04 -19.28 13.91
C GLN A 383 6.86 -18.66 13.13
N TYR A 384 7.13 -18.02 12.01
CA TYR A 384 6.11 -17.48 11.11
C TYR A 384 5.16 -18.58 10.63
N PHE A 385 5.70 -19.68 10.05
CA PHE A 385 4.87 -20.79 9.58
C PHE A 385 4.17 -21.56 10.72
N GLU A 386 4.75 -21.59 11.91
CA GLU A 386 4.09 -22.16 13.09
C GLU A 386 2.87 -21.34 13.50
N LEU A 387 2.99 -20.00 13.51
CA LEU A 387 1.88 -19.11 13.77
C LEU A 387 0.77 -19.25 12.71
N LEU A 388 1.12 -19.29 11.43
CA LEU A 388 0.14 -19.49 10.36
C LEU A 388 -0.62 -20.82 10.51
N ARG A 389 0.09 -21.93 10.84
CA ARG A 389 -0.56 -23.23 11.05
C ARG A 389 -1.51 -23.26 12.24
N GLY A 390 -1.22 -22.48 13.27
CA GLY A 390 -2.00 -22.51 14.52
C GLY A 390 -3.12 -21.48 14.61
N LEU A 391 -3.00 -20.35 13.90
CA LEU A 391 -3.85 -19.16 14.16
C LEU A 391 -4.53 -18.57 12.92
N GLY A 392 -4.19 -18.99 11.72
CA GLY A 392 -4.77 -18.44 10.50
C GLY A 392 -3.80 -17.62 9.65
N SER A 393 -4.33 -16.71 8.85
CA SER A 393 -3.53 -15.89 7.95
C SER A 393 -2.69 -14.83 8.68
N GLU A 394 -1.72 -14.24 7.97
CA GLU A 394 -0.88 -13.18 8.53
C GLU A 394 -1.72 -11.99 9.01
N PHE A 395 -2.70 -11.57 8.22
CA PHE A 395 -3.57 -10.45 8.61
C PHE A 395 -4.48 -10.81 9.79
N ASP A 396 -5.00 -12.04 9.89
CA ASP A 396 -5.74 -12.47 11.07
C ASP A 396 -4.87 -12.33 12.33
N ILE A 397 -3.60 -12.78 12.26
CA ILE A 397 -2.66 -12.73 13.38
C ILE A 397 -2.29 -11.27 13.73
N LEU A 398 -2.02 -10.44 12.75
CA LEU A 398 -1.64 -9.05 13.01
C LEU A 398 -2.79 -8.20 13.52
N ARG A 399 -4.04 -8.48 13.11
CA ARG A 399 -5.19 -7.61 13.34
C ARG A 399 -6.20 -8.13 14.38
N GLU A 400 -6.54 -9.41 14.33
CA GLU A 400 -7.75 -9.93 14.97
C GLU A 400 -7.49 -10.97 16.04
N VAL A 401 -6.54 -11.90 15.83
CA VAL A 401 -6.28 -13.02 16.76
C VAL A 401 -6.01 -12.49 18.18
N PRO A 402 -6.68 -13.03 19.21
CA PRO A 402 -6.44 -12.64 20.59
C PRO A 402 -4.97 -12.83 21.00
N LEU A 403 -4.39 -11.84 21.68
CA LEU A 403 -2.99 -11.89 22.11
C LEU A 403 -2.66 -13.11 22.97
N GLU A 404 -3.64 -13.59 23.75
CA GLU A 404 -3.49 -14.79 24.57
C GLU A 404 -3.29 -16.05 23.71
N ASP A 405 -3.93 -16.12 22.52
CA ASP A 405 -3.77 -17.27 21.64
C ASP A 405 -2.40 -17.23 20.96
N ILE A 406 -1.91 -16.03 20.59
CA ILE A 406 -0.54 -15.84 20.11
C ILE A 406 0.46 -16.29 21.18
N ARG A 407 0.26 -15.93 22.46
CA ARG A 407 1.14 -16.31 23.58
C ARG A 407 1.21 -17.83 23.81
N LYS A 408 0.15 -18.57 23.53
CA LYS A 408 0.11 -20.03 23.73
C LYS A 408 1.04 -20.80 22.82
N ILE A 409 1.28 -20.30 21.61
CA ILE A 409 2.03 -21.01 20.56
C ILE A 409 3.29 -20.29 20.11
N SER A 410 3.62 -19.16 20.71
CA SER A 410 4.81 -18.39 20.33
C SER A 410 5.54 -17.83 21.54
N HIS A 411 6.73 -17.27 21.30
CA HIS A 411 7.45 -16.56 22.34
C HIS A 411 6.63 -15.35 22.84
N PRO A 412 6.51 -15.12 24.16
CA PRO A 412 5.68 -14.04 24.73
C PRO A 412 5.92 -12.66 24.15
N MET A 413 7.16 -12.36 23.76
CA MET A 413 7.54 -11.09 23.11
C MET A 413 6.84 -10.89 21.78
N ILE A 414 6.44 -11.95 21.06
CA ILE A 414 5.75 -11.81 19.77
C ILE A 414 4.34 -11.27 19.98
N ALA A 415 3.61 -11.79 20.97
CA ALA A 415 2.31 -11.24 21.33
C ALA A 415 2.40 -9.78 21.82
N GLU A 416 3.46 -9.44 22.56
CA GLU A 416 3.73 -8.05 22.95
C GLU A 416 4.04 -7.17 21.72
N GLY A 417 4.85 -7.65 20.78
CA GLY A 417 5.14 -6.93 19.54
C GLY A 417 3.88 -6.65 18.69
N VAL A 418 3.00 -7.67 18.57
CA VAL A 418 1.70 -7.50 17.90
C VAL A 418 0.81 -6.50 18.65
N SER A 419 0.80 -6.52 20.00
CA SER A 419 0.06 -5.57 20.81
C SER A 419 0.54 -4.14 20.56
N ARG A 420 1.86 -3.90 20.61
CA ARG A 420 2.45 -2.58 20.35
C ARG A 420 2.13 -2.07 18.95
N LEU A 421 2.20 -2.96 17.96
CA LEU A 421 1.88 -2.61 16.58
C LEU A 421 0.40 -2.19 16.46
N ARG A 422 -0.54 -2.99 16.98
CA ARG A 422 -1.97 -2.68 16.99
C ARG A 422 -2.29 -1.35 17.70
N GLU A 423 -1.53 -1.02 18.73
CA GLU A 423 -1.69 0.21 19.49
C GLU A 423 -0.92 1.40 18.87
N GLY A 424 -0.16 1.19 17.80
CA GLY A 424 0.70 2.18 17.17
C GLY A 424 1.85 2.66 18.07
N LYS A 425 2.24 1.84 19.05
CA LYS A 425 3.36 2.09 19.97
C LYS A 425 4.67 1.67 19.34
N VAL A 426 5.13 2.44 18.38
CA VAL A 426 6.37 2.20 17.64
C VAL A 426 7.22 3.47 17.61
N GLU A 427 8.55 3.33 17.71
CA GLU A 427 9.49 4.41 17.40
C GLU A 427 9.75 4.42 15.90
N ARG A 428 9.63 5.60 15.27
CA ARG A 428 9.80 5.79 13.84
C ARG A 428 11.06 6.59 13.58
N ILE A 429 12.02 6.02 12.87
CA ILE A 429 13.25 6.68 12.44
C ILE A 429 13.16 6.89 10.95
N PRO A 430 12.97 8.13 10.47
CA PRO A 430 12.75 8.42 9.06
C PRO A 430 13.94 8.11 8.17
N GLY A 431 13.67 7.49 7.01
CA GLY A 431 14.66 7.33 5.95
C GLY A 431 14.89 8.62 5.17
N TYR A 432 16.03 8.71 4.48
CA TYR A 432 16.43 9.90 3.72
C TYR A 432 17.50 9.58 2.67
N ASP A 433 17.50 10.28 1.57
CA ASP A 433 18.54 10.27 0.51
C ASP A 433 19.08 8.87 0.15
N GLY A 434 18.19 7.88 0.06
CA GLY A 434 18.51 6.49 -0.27
C GLY A 434 18.80 5.59 0.92
N GLU A 435 18.80 6.09 2.15
CA GLU A 435 18.85 5.31 3.39
C GLU A 435 17.44 4.95 3.83
N TYR A 436 17.17 3.68 4.10
CA TYR A 436 15.89 3.24 4.65
C TYR A 436 15.72 3.70 6.08
N GLY A 437 14.49 4.05 6.44
CA GLY A 437 14.10 4.27 7.82
C GLY A 437 13.95 2.97 8.60
N ILE A 438 13.60 3.08 9.85
CA ILE A 438 13.47 1.93 10.76
C ILE A 438 12.25 2.12 11.65
N ILE A 439 11.41 1.09 11.74
CA ILE A 439 10.34 1.01 12.74
C ILE A 439 10.80 0.09 13.87
N LYS A 440 10.89 0.63 15.07
CA LYS A 440 11.30 -0.12 16.24
C LYS A 440 10.09 -0.43 17.12
N LEU A 441 9.87 -1.70 17.38
CA LEU A 441 8.86 -2.19 18.33
C LEU A 441 9.39 -2.25 19.78
N PHE A 442 10.71 -2.41 19.93
CA PHE A 442 11.37 -2.61 21.21
C PHE A 442 12.71 -1.87 21.28
N ASP A 443 13.08 -1.43 22.45
CA ASP A 443 14.45 -1.02 22.73
C ASP A 443 15.37 -2.26 22.81
N PRO A 444 16.66 -2.12 22.44
CA PRO A 444 17.63 -3.21 22.50
C PRO A 444 17.72 -3.89 23.87
N ASP A 445 17.53 -3.12 24.95
CA ASP A 445 17.61 -3.61 26.33
C ASP A 445 16.39 -4.46 26.73
N GLU A 446 15.24 -4.28 26.08
CA GLU A 446 14.04 -5.08 26.30
C GLU A 446 14.17 -6.48 25.70
N ILE A 447 14.86 -6.61 24.54
CA ILE A 447 15.02 -7.89 23.83
C ILE A 447 16.08 -8.78 24.47
N SER A 448 17.06 -8.21 25.15
CA SER A 448 18.18 -8.92 25.78
C SER A 448 18.46 -8.42 27.19
N PRO A 449 17.56 -8.67 28.17
CA PRO A 449 17.84 -8.31 29.55
C PRO A 449 19.02 -9.15 30.04
N GLY A 450 20.25 -8.58 30.01
CA GLY A 450 21.45 -9.21 30.59
C GLY A 450 22.70 -9.30 29.73
N LYS A 451 22.67 -8.99 28.43
CA LYS A 451 23.90 -8.81 27.66
C LYS A 451 24.41 -7.38 27.79
N LYS A 452 25.11 -7.05 28.88
CA LYS A 452 25.96 -5.87 28.96
C LYS A 452 26.88 -5.86 27.72
N ARG A 453 26.76 -4.81 26.89
CA ARG A 453 27.73 -4.56 25.79
C ARG A 453 29.14 -4.64 26.39
N LYS A 454 29.91 -5.65 26.02
CA LYS A 454 31.39 -5.58 26.13
C LYS A 454 31.78 -4.47 25.17
N GLY A 455 32.34 -3.43 25.74
CA GLY A 455 32.66 -2.22 25.03
C GLY A 455 33.57 -2.47 23.83
N LEU A 456 33.34 -1.68 22.81
CA LEU A 456 34.32 -1.27 21.82
C LEU A 456 34.64 0.19 22.05
#